data_0d62a9d80c056787ccda5be904f16a24
#
_entry.id   0d62a9d80c056787ccda5be904f16a24
#
_cell.length_a   1.000
_cell.length_b   1.000
_cell.length_c   1.000
_cell.angle_alpha   90.00
_cell.angle_beta   90.00
_cell.angle_gamma   90.00
#
_symmetry.space_group_name_H-M   'P 1'
#
loop_
_entity.id
_entity.type
_entity.pdbx_description
1 polymer ?
#
loop_
_entity_poly.entity_id
_entity_poly.type
_entity_poly.pdbx_seq_one_letter_code
_entity_poly.pdbx_strand_id
1 'polypeptide(L)'
;MHFIQYNLVARLTLFIGIVSVFLSNCTAPQKTAQSSDAMSYDSEEFVFYPTICVYHYSDDSSQFYIDIFSSDLLYARANSNEDFSAELDISYKVFTQENNTEKLIDSTKVRFIDRQSNGQKSKVQFTSKFKLLEGLYSMSISIKDLRRGSSFTQTLKVDKRNKSSRQNYLLFRNSSTVPETVNSIKKGDTIRIISERNSNSVLRFYKYLPEIKLPPAPFSSNSPDIPSFKDFVKLKSDSSNSLIAEEGLYFATAAEGSDDGCAFFTVSGGYPTVRKIDQLHYPVRYLTTKAEFDDIAKNKFPKEKLDQFWIESAGTKDRARVLISSFYHRVEEANTFFSSYTEGWRTDRGMIHLVFGSPTKINRTKNSETWIYGEEESNASLHFHFQKIESPWTDNLFVLNRDPLFKSHWENRVSSWRNGRVYNN
;
A
#
# COMPACT_ATOMS: atom_id res chain seq x y z
N MET A 1 -43.88 -41.59 59.08
CA MET A 1 -44.03 -41.14 57.65
C MET A 1 -43.84 -39.63 57.47
N HIS A 2 -43.45 -38.89 58.50
CA HIS A 2 -43.25 -37.46 58.46
C HIS A 2 -41.77 -37.02 58.35
N PHE A 3 -40.81 -37.90 58.52
CA PHE A 3 -39.38 -37.53 58.52
C PHE A 3 -38.69 -37.52 57.12
N ILE A 4 -39.31 -38.20 56.15
CA ILE A 4 -38.70 -38.31 54.78
C ILE A 4 -39.05 -37.13 53.90
N GLN A 5 -40.13 -36.37 54.15
CA GLN A 5 -40.54 -35.20 53.35
C GLN A 5 -39.70 -33.97 53.64
N TYR A 6 -39.21 -33.78 54.86
CA TYR A 6 -38.39 -32.57 55.20
C TYR A 6 -36.97 -32.61 54.55
N ASN A 7 -36.42 -33.81 54.33
CA ASN A 7 -35.10 -33.90 53.69
C ASN A 7 -35.13 -33.67 52.16
N LEU A 8 -36.26 -33.87 51.53
CA LEU A 8 -36.39 -33.66 50.07
C LEU A 8 -36.54 -32.15 49.73
N VAL A 9 -37.30 -31.42 50.55
CA VAL A 9 -37.49 -29.97 50.40
C VAL A 9 -36.21 -29.21 50.71
N ALA A 10 -35.47 -29.63 51.77
CA ALA A 10 -34.18 -29.00 52.10
C ALA A 10 -33.09 -29.25 51.05
N ARG A 11 -33.10 -30.40 50.39
CA ARG A 11 -32.16 -30.71 49.29
C ARG A 11 -32.54 -29.97 47.99
N LEU A 12 -33.83 -29.74 47.72
CA LEU A 12 -34.30 -29.04 46.56
C LEU A 12 -34.06 -27.53 46.66
N THR A 13 -34.22 -26.95 47.86
CA THR A 13 -33.91 -25.54 48.10
C THR A 13 -32.42 -25.23 48.07
N LEU A 14 -31.56 -26.16 48.51
CA LEU A 14 -30.11 -26.03 48.41
C LEU A 14 -29.62 -26.12 46.95
N PHE A 15 -30.26 -26.94 46.11
CA PHE A 15 -29.90 -27.08 44.70
C PHE A 15 -30.33 -25.86 43.86
N ILE A 16 -31.48 -25.24 44.18
CA ILE A 16 -31.96 -24.02 43.52
C ILE A 16 -31.11 -22.79 43.95
N GLY A 17 -30.64 -22.77 45.20
CA GLY A 17 -29.73 -21.72 45.68
C GLY A 17 -28.33 -21.78 45.04
N ILE A 18 -27.82 -22.96 44.74
CA ILE A 18 -26.52 -23.12 44.09
C ILE A 18 -26.59 -22.83 42.60
N VAL A 19 -27.71 -23.10 41.92
CA VAL A 19 -27.90 -22.76 40.47
C VAL A 19 -28.10 -21.27 40.27
N SER A 20 -28.69 -20.54 41.22
CA SER A 20 -28.84 -19.07 41.13
C SER A 20 -27.55 -18.30 41.40
N VAL A 21 -26.57 -18.85 42.11
CA VAL A 21 -25.27 -18.21 42.34
C VAL A 21 -24.34 -18.33 41.12
N PHE A 22 -24.54 -19.35 40.24
CA PHE A 22 -23.74 -19.48 39.02
C PHE A 22 -24.26 -18.67 37.81
N LEU A 23 -25.40 -18.02 37.90
CA LEU A 23 -25.96 -17.20 36.81
C LEU A 23 -25.69 -15.72 36.90
N SER A 24 -24.98 -15.22 37.94
CA SER A 24 -24.78 -13.81 38.16
C SER A 24 -23.36 -13.28 37.94
N ASN A 25 -22.44 -14.04 37.35
CA ASN A 25 -21.09 -13.60 37.04
C ASN A 25 -20.62 -13.91 35.61
N CYS A 26 -21.45 -13.63 34.61
CA CYS A 26 -21.00 -13.44 33.24
C CYS A 26 -21.13 -11.96 32.85
N THR A 27 -20.37 -11.10 33.51
CA THR A 27 -19.94 -9.85 32.87
C THR A 27 -18.79 -10.22 31.94
N ALA A 28 -19.12 -10.44 30.68
CA ALA A 28 -18.12 -10.45 29.62
C ALA A 28 -17.34 -9.12 29.73
N PRO A 29 -16.00 -9.14 29.71
CA PRO A 29 -15.27 -7.89 29.58
C PRO A 29 -15.73 -7.25 28.28
N GLN A 30 -16.29 -6.03 28.36
CA GLN A 30 -16.43 -5.16 27.21
C GLN A 30 -15.02 -4.99 26.67
N LYS A 31 -14.68 -5.75 25.63
CA LYS A 31 -13.57 -5.37 24.75
C LYS A 31 -13.97 -4.01 24.20
N THR A 32 -13.35 -2.95 24.72
CA THR A 32 -13.24 -1.70 23.99
C THR A 32 -12.71 -2.09 22.62
N ALA A 33 -13.57 -1.98 21.62
CA ALA A 33 -13.21 -2.18 20.24
C ALA A 33 -12.23 -1.06 19.86
N GLN A 34 -10.94 -1.30 20.09
CA GLN A 34 -9.95 -0.72 19.22
C GLN A 34 -10.24 -1.36 17.86
N SER A 35 -10.72 -0.55 16.92
CA SER A 35 -10.88 -0.95 15.54
C SER A 35 -9.49 -1.21 14.94
N SER A 36 -8.97 -2.40 15.17
CA SER A 36 -7.92 -2.94 14.34
C SER A 36 -8.62 -3.43 13.08
N ASP A 37 -8.46 -2.73 11.97
CA ASP A 37 -8.77 -3.26 10.65
C ASP A 37 -7.77 -4.40 10.38
N ALA A 38 -8.03 -5.57 10.95
CA ALA A 38 -7.29 -6.78 10.67
C ALA A 38 -7.75 -7.30 9.32
N MET A 39 -6.96 -7.06 8.29
CA MET A 39 -7.12 -7.68 6.99
C MET A 39 -6.48 -9.07 7.06
N SER A 40 -7.30 -10.12 7.21
CA SER A 40 -6.86 -11.50 7.05
C SER A 40 -6.66 -11.75 5.56
N TYR A 41 -5.45 -12.09 5.14
CA TYR A 41 -5.18 -12.66 3.83
C TYR A 41 -5.48 -14.15 3.89
N ASP A 42 -6.70 -14.51 3.52
CA ASP A 42 -6.97 -15.89 3.16
C ASP A 42 -6.40 -16.13 1.75
N SER A 43 -5.57 -17.14 1.57
CA SER A 43 -4.80 -17.40 0.35
C SER A 43 -5.65 -17.70 -0.90
N GLU A 44 -6.97 -17.74 -0.76
CA GLU A 44 -7.94 -17.92 -1.84
C GLU A 44 -8.79 -16.66 -2.13
N GLU A 45 -8.68 -15.59 -1.35
CA GLU A 45 -9.47 -14.39 -1.55
C GLU A 45 -8.75 -13.44 -2.51
N PHE A 46 -9.32 -13.24 -3.70
CA PHE A 46 -8.82 -12.27 -4.67
C PHE A 46 -8.96 -10.86 -4.09
N VAL A 47 -7.82 -10.24 -3.80
CA VAL A 47 -7.75 -8.87 -3.27
C VAL A 47 -7.39 -7.92 -4.41
N PHE A 48 -8.22 -6.91 -4.67
CA PHE A 48 -7.88 -5.81 -5.57
C PHE A 48 -7.34 -4.61 -4.79
N TYR A 49 -6.49 -3.82 -5.44
CA TYR A 49 -5.77 -2.73 -4.78
C TYR A 49 -6.01 -1.41 -5.51
N PRO A 50 -7.07 -0.68 -5.17
CA PRO A 50 -7.31 0.64 -5.74
C PRO A 50 -6.25 1.63 -5.25
N THR A 51 -5.92 2.59 -6.09
CA THR A 51 -5.15 3.76 -5.68
C THR A 51 -6.08 4.93 -5.42
N ILE A 52 -5.89 5.65 -4.31
CA ILE A 52 -6.78 6.70 -3.86
C ILE A 52 -6.01 7.99 -3.66
N CYS A 53 -6.53 9.08 -4.22
CA CYS A 53 -6.00 10.43 -4.06
C CYS A 53 -7.11 11.35 -3.58
N VAL A 54 -6.85 12.13 -2.52
CA VAL A 54 -7.74 13.20 -2.06
C VAL A 54 -7.20 14.54 -2.52
N TYR A 55 -8.09 15.40 -3.00
CA TYR A 55 -7.77 16.73 -3.50
C TYR A 55 -8.69 17.79 -2.89
N HIS A 56 -8.11 18.89 -2.42
CA HIS A 56 -8.82 20.05 -1.91
C HIS A 56 -9.06 21.06 -3.03
N TYR A 57 -10.28 21.03 -3.55
CA TYR A 57 -10.69 21.84 -4.68
C TYR A 57 -10.85 23.33 -4.33
N SER A 58 -11.50 23.60 -3.18
CA SER A 58 -11.73 24.94 -2.65
C SER A 58 -11.63 24.92 -1.13
N ASP A 59 -11.86 26.05 -0.46
CA ASP A 59 -11.81 26.13 1.01
C ASP A 59 -12.95 25.35 1.70
N ASP A 60 -14.05 25.09 1.00
CA ASP A 60 -15.23 24.36 1.51
C ASP A 60 -15.49 23.01 0.83
N SER A 61 -14.75 22.67 -0.22
CA SER A 61 -14.99 21.47 -1.03
C SER A 61 -13.71 20.67 -1.23
N SER A 62 -13.87 19.34 -1.21
CA SER A 62 -12.82 18.39 -1.52
C SER A 62 -13.34 17.32 -2.47
N GLN A 63 -12.45 16.59 -3.11
CA GLN A 63 -12.76 15.54 -4.06
C GLN A 63 -11.78 14.40 -3.84
N PHE A 64 -12.22 13.17 -4.02
CA PHE A 64 -11.31 12.04 -4.12
C PHE A 64 -11.44 11.35 -5.47
N TYR A 65 -10.35 10.72 -5.87
CA TYR A 65 -10.22 9.91 -7.06
C TYR A 65 -9.80 8.52 -6.66
N ILE A 66 -10.42 7.52 -7.25
CA ILE A 66 -10.10 6.10 -7.06
C ILE A 66 -9.82 5.51 -8.43
N ASP A 67 -8.63 4.96 -8.63
CA ASP A 67 -8.29 4.17 -9.80
C ASP A 67 -8.25 2.70 -9.44
N ILE A 68 -8.88 1.86 -10.27
CA ILE A 68 -8.87 0.41 -10.17
C ILE A 68 -8.45 -0.15 -11.51
N PHE A 69 -7.53 -1.12 -11.54
CA PHE A 69 -7.24 -1.83 -12.78
C PHE A 69 -8.46 -2.65 -13.22
N SER A 70 -8.82 -2.55 -14.48
CA SER A 70 -9.98 -3.29 -15.00
C SER A 70 -9.76 -4.82 -14.94
N SER A 71 -8.51 -5.28 -14.97
CA SER A 71 -8.14 -6.69 -14.75
C SER A 71 -8.52 -7.21 -13.36
N ASP A 72 -8.62 -6.31 -12.37
CA ASP A 72 -8.93 -6.65 -10.99
C ASP A 72 -10.43 -6.76 -10.73
N LEU A 73 -11.27 -6.40 -11.70
CA LEU A 73 -12.72 -6.43 -11.61
C LEU A 73 -13.31 -7.61 -12.37
N LEU A 74 -14.42 -8.15 -11.86
CA LEU A 74 -15.17 -9.17 -12.57
C LEU A 74 -16.24 -8.54 -13.46
N TYR A 75 -15.99 -8.56 -14.77
CA TYR A 75 -16.98 -8.17 -15.76
C TYR A 75 -17.84 -9.36 -16.17
N ALA A 76 -19.14 -9.19 -16.03
CA ALA A 76 -20.13 -10.17 -16.49
C ALA A 76 -21.25 -9.47 -17.25
N ARG A 77 -22.01 -10.24 -18.03
CA ARG A 77 -23.24 -9.80 -18.71
C ARG A 77 -24.36 -10.77 -18.39
N ALA A 78 -25.60 -10.26 -18.28
CA ALA A 78 -26.75 -11.09 -17.98
C ALA A 78 -27.20 -11.90 -19.21
N ASN A 79 -27.01 -11.35 -20.41
CA ASN A 79 -27.33 -12.03 -21.67
C ASN A 79 -26.37 -11.61 -22.78
N SER A 80 -26.44 -12.29 -23.95
CA SER A 80 -25.52 -12.06 -25.08
C SER A 80 -25.62 -10.67 -25.71
N ASN A 81 -26.72 -9.95 -25.51
CA ASN A 81 -27.00 -8.65 -26.12
C ASN A 81 -26.60 -7.48 -25.21
N GLU A 82 -26.13 -7.74 -23.99
CA GLU A 82 -25.69 -6.73 -23.05
C GLU A 82 -24.17 -6.59 -23.03
N ASP A 83 -23.71 -5.38 -22.76
CA ASP A 83 -22.30 -5.09 -22.52
C ASP A 83 -21.83 -5.78 -21.23
N PHE A 84 -20.57 -6.19 -21.22
CA PHE A 84 -19.96 -6.63 -19.97
C PHE A 84 -19.88 -5.47 -18.98
N SER A 85 -20.29 -5.71 -17.74
CA SER A 85 -20.24 -4.71 -16.67
C SER A 85 -19.62 -5.25 -15.40
N ALA A 86 -18.87 -4.39 -14.70
CA ALA A 86 -18.45 -4.58 -13.32
C ALA A 86 -19.29 -3.68 -12.42
N GLU A 87 -19.65 -4.17 -11.24
CA GLU A 87 -20.49 -3.46 -10.28
C GLU A 87 -19.79 -3.32 -8.94
N LEU A 88 -19.62 -2.09 -8.49
CA LEU A 88 -18.94 -1.76 -7.24
C LEU A 88 -19.89 -1.00 -6.30
N ASP A 89 -19.91 -1.36 -5.03
CA ASP A 89 -20.41 -0.49 -3.95
C ASP A 89 -19.22 0.29 -3.38
N ILE A 90 -19.24 1.61 -3.58
CA ILE A 90 -18.20 2.52 -3.07
C ILE A 90 -18.83 3.35 -1.96
N SER A 91 -18.21 3.35 -0.78
CA SER A 91 -18.68 4.15 0.35
C SER A 91 -17.51 4.88 1.00
N TYR A 92 -17.79 6.07 1.54
CA TYR A 92 -16.84 6.77 2.39
C TYR A 92 -17.50 7.27 3.68
N LYS A 93 -16.67 7.45 4.70
CA LYS A 93 -17.03 8.10 5.97
C LYS A 93 -15.91 9.05 6.36
N VAL A 94 -16.25 10.28 6.73
CA VAL A 94 -15.31 11.29 7.19
C VAL A 94 -15.56 11.57 8.66
N PHE A 95 -14.49 11.50 9.46
CA PHE A 95 -14.53 11.70 10.90
C PHE A 95 -13.63 12.87 11.30
N THR A 96 -14.05 13.62 12.28
CA THR A 96 -13.20 14.56 13.03
C THR A 96 -12.96 14.02 14.43
N GLN A 97 -11.88 14.47 15.06
CA GLN A 97 -11.62 14.16 16.47
C GLN A 97 -12.11 15.31 17.36
N GLU A 98 -13.07 15.02 18.22
CA GLU A 98 -13.53 15.94 19.27
C GLU A 98 -13.40 15.22 20.63
N ASN A 99 -12.65 15.80 21.57
CA ASN A 99 -12.49 15.26 22.93
C ASN A 99 -12.05 13.78 22.98
N ASN A 100 -11.08 13.38 22.17
CA ASN A 100 -10.60 12.00 22.00
C ASN A 100 -11.64 10.99 21.47
N THR A 101 -12.77 11.46 20.96
CA THR A 101 -13.77 10.61 20.30
C THR A 101 -13.87 10.96 18.81
N GLU A 102 -14.06 9.94 17.98
CA GLU A 102 -14.31 10.14 16.55
C GLU A 102 -15.79 10.51 16.34
N LYS A 103 -16.03 11.63 15.68
CA LYS A 103 -17.35 12.10 15.29
C LYS A 103 -17.50 12.06 13.78
N LEU A 104 -18.49 11.32 13.31
CA LEU A 104 -18.86 11.28 11.89
C LEU A 104 -19.41 12.63 11.46
N ILE A 105 -18.85 13.22 10.38
CA ILE A 105 -19.28 14.51 9.84
C ILE A 105 -19.87 14.39 8.42
N ASP A 106 -19.46 13.39 7.65
CA ASP A 106 -20.00 13.13 6.32
C ASP A 106 -19.86 11.64 5.95
N SER A 107 -20.82 11.13 5.16
CA SER A 107 -20.77 9.77 4.64
C SER A 107 -21.63 9.64 3.41
N THR A 108 -21.20 8.79 2.49
CA THR A 108 -21.95 8.47 1.27
C THR A 108 -21.69 7.02 0.87
N LYS A 109 -22.69 6.42 0.23
CA LYS A 109 -22.59 5.13 -0.46
C LYS A 109 -23.17 5.25 -1.86
N VAL A 110 -22.38 4.84 -2.86
CA VAL A 110 -22.75 4.91 -4.27
C VAL A 110 -22.52 3.55 -4.91
N ARG A 111 -23.49 3.09 -5.73
CA ARG A 111 -23.29 1.99 -6.65
C ARG A 111 -22.70 2.53 -7.94
N PHE A 112 -21.52 2.08 -8.29
CA PHE A 112 -20.80 2.42 -9.50
C PHE A 112 -20.80 1.23 -10.47
N ILE A 113 -21.18 1.47 -11.72
CA ILE A 113 -21.21 0.45 -12.77
C ILE A 113 -20.28 0.90 -13.89
N ASP A 114 -19.23 0.14 -14.14
CA ASP A 114 -18.40 0.31 -15.33
C ASP A 114 -18.84 -0.65 -16.42
N ARG A 115 -19.04 -0.13 -17.65
CA ARG A 115 -19.43 -0.91 -18.82
C ARG A 115 -18.33 -0.93 -19.86
N GLN A 116 -18.03 -2.08 -20.38
CA GLN A 116 -17.05 -2.25 -21.46
C GLN A 116 -17.79 -2.49 -22.79
N SER A 117 -17.95 -1.41 -23.58
CA SER A 117 -18.52 -1.44 -24.93
C SER A 117 -17.44 -1.50 -25.96
N ASN A 118 -16.62 -2.26 -26.31
CA ASN A 118 -15.55 -2.24 -27.34
C ASN A 118 -14.24 -1.56 -26.92
N GLY A 119 -13.42 -2.26 -26.20
CA GLY A 119 -12.05 -1.89 -25.85
C GLY A 119 -11.81 -1.90 -24.35
N GLN A 120 -10.92 -2.75 -23.90
CA GLN A 120 -10.55 -2.82 -22.48
C GLN A 120 -9.85 -1.54 -22.07
N LYS A 121 -10.50 -0.73 -21.23
CA LYS A 121 -9.80 0.30 -20.47
C LYS A 121 -8.82 -0.40 -19.52
N SER A 122 -7.61 0.09 -19.45
CA SER A 122 -6.61 -0.46 -18.51
C SER A 122 -6.94 -0.09 -17.05
N LYS A 123 -7.63 1.03 -16.85
CA LYS A 123 -8.03 1.58 -15.53
C LYS A 123 -9.45 2.13 -15.59
N VAL A 124 -10.16 1.92 -14.49
CA VAL A 124 -11.47 2.51 -14.21
C VAL A 124 -11.26 3.56 -13.12
N GLN A 125 -11.70 4.80 -13.38
CA GLN A 125 -11.62 5.88 -12.40
C GLN A 125 -13.00 6.24 -11.87
N PHE A 126 -13.14 6.25 -10.55
CA PHE A 126 -14.30 6.81 -9.85
C PHE A 126 -13.90 8.09 -9.12
N THR A 127 -14.78 9.07 -9.10
CA THR A 127 -14.56 10.32 -8.38
C THR A 127 -15.82 10.79 -7.68
N SER A 128 -15.68 11.40 -6.51
CA SER A 128 -16.77 12.02 -5.78
C SER A 128 -16.32 13.28 -5.07
N LYS A 129 -17.17 14.32 -5.11
CA LYS A 129 -16.99 15.57 -4.37
C LYS A 129 -17.71 15.48 -3.04
N PHE A 130 -17.17 16.11 -2.03
CA PHE A 130 -17.76 16.21 -0.70
C PHE A 130 -17.43 17.56 -0.06
N LYS A 131 -18.30 18.03 0.82
CA LYS A 131 -18.07 19.28 1.55
C LYS A 131 -17.15 19.02 2.72
N LEU A 132 -16.12 19.86 2.84
CA LEU A 132 -15.15 19.77 3.92
C LEU A 132 -14.57 21.15 4.19
N LEU A 133 -14.72 21.63 5.41
CA LEU A 133 -14.12 22.89 5.88
C LEU A 133 -12.65 22.67 6.26
N GLU A 134 -11.98 23.75 6.67
CA GLU A 134 -10.63 23.66 7.20
C GLU A 134 -10.58 22.80 8.46
N GLY A 135 -9.65 21.85 8.51
CA GLY A 135 -9.53 20.91 9.63
C GLY A 135 -8.65 19.72 9.33
N LEU A 136 -8.49 18.87 10.34
CA LEU A 136 -7.83 17.58 10.26
C LEU A 136 -8.85 16.46 10.45
N TYR A 137 -8.90 15.55 9.51
CA TYR A 137 -9.92 14.51 9.42
C TYR A 137 -9.32 13.13 9.16
N SER A 138 -10.08 12.11 9.49
CA SER A 138 -9.86 10.71 9.10
C SER A 138 -10.95 10.32 8.10
N MET A 139 -10.59 9.82 6.94
CA MET A 139 -11.53 9.38 5.91
C MET A 139 -11.36 7.89 5.65
N SER A 140 -12.40 7.11 5.95
CA SER A 140 -12.45 5.68 5.61
C SER A 140 -13.17 5.50 4.29
N ILE A 141 -12.53 4.87 3.31
CA ILE A 141 -13.11 4.53 2.01
C ILE A 141 -13.19 3.01 1.92
N SER A 142 -14.38 2.50 1.60
CA SER A 142 -14.63 1.08 1.38
C SER A 142 -15.17 0.85 -0.03
N ILE A 143 -14.62 -0.14 -0.72
CA ILE A 143 -14.97 -0.53 -2.08
C ILE A 143 -15.27 -2.02 -2.06
N LYS A 144 -16.42 -2.43 -2.55
CA LYS A 144 -16.82 -3.84 -2.65
C LYS A 144 -17.17 -4.17 -4.10
N ASP A 145 -16.49 -5.17 -4.67
CA ASP A 145 -16.89 -5.80 -5.93
C ASP A 145 -18.09 -6.71 -5.65
N LEU A 146 -19.25 -6.35 -6.19
CA LEU A 146 -20.50 -7.06 -5.92
C LEU A 146 -20.58 -8.41 -6.63
N ARG A 147 -19.79 -8.61 -7.68
CA ARG A 147 -19.79 -9.85 -8.43
C ARG A 147 -18.79 -10.87 -7.89
N ARG A 148 -17.63 -10.41 -7.44
CA ARG A 148 -16.62 -11.27 -6.76
C ARG A 148 -16.90 -11.44 -5.28
N GLY A 149 -17.54 -10.46 -4.64
CA GLY A 149 -17.70 -10.41 -3.17
C GLY A 149 -16.50 -9.85 -2.43
N SER A 150 -15.35 -9.64 -3.11
CA SER A 150 -14.13 -9.08 -2.52
C SER A 150 -14.33 -7.63 -2.10
N SER A 151 -13.65 -7.21 -1.04
CA SER A 151 -13.75 -5.85 -0.51
C SER A 151 -12.37 -5.29 -0.16
N PHE A 152 -12.25 -3.96 -0.29
CA PHE A 152 -11.08 -3.19 0.10
C PHE A 152 -11.52 -2.04 0.99
N THR A 153 -10.78 -1.79 2.07
CA THR A 153 -11.02 -0.63 2.95
C THR A 153 -9.70 0.02 3.29
N GLN A 154 -9.66 1.35 3.16
CA GLN A 154 -8.49 2.14 3.52
C GLN A 154 -8.91 3.38 4.30
N THR A 155 -8.15 3.69 5.36
CA THR A 155 -8.29 4.93 6.12
C THR A 155 -7.18 5.90 5.73
N LEU A 156 -7.57 7.11 5.35
CA LEU A 156 -6.69 8.19 4.91
C LEU A 156 -6.72 9.34 5.92
N LYS A 157 -5.56 9.95 6.17
CA LYS A 157 -5.47 11.26 6.81
C LYS A 157 -5.85 12.32 5.78
N VAL A 158 -6.81 13.18 6.10
CA VAL A 158 -7.22 14.31 5.26
C VAL A 158 -6.93 15.59 6.04
N ASP A 159 -5.91 16.36 5.59
CA ASP A 159 -5.45 17.57 6.27
C ASP A 159 -5.67 18.80 5.39
N LYS A 160 -6.73 19.54 5.66
CA LYS A 160 -7.13 20.73 4.90
C LYS A 160 -6.64 22.04 5.51
N ARG A 161 -5.89 22.02 6.60
CA ARG A 161 -5.40 23.20 7.29
C ARG A 161 -4.29 23.92 6.54
N ASN A 162 -3.41 23.14 5.88
CA ASN A 162 -2.25 23.67 5.18
C ASN A 162 -2.50 23.67 3.66
N LYS A 163 -2.53 24.87 3.05
CA LYS A 163 -2.72 25.06 1.60
C LYS A 163 -1.54 24.55 0.76
N SER A 164 -0.38 24.36 1.35
CA SER A 164 0.81 23.79 0.68
C SER A 164 0.88 22.27 0.78
N SER A 165 0.03 21.62 1.57
CA SER A 165 0.04 20.15 1.73
C SER A 165 -0.24 19.44 0.41
N ARG A 166 0.25 18.20 0.27
CA ARG A 166 0.15 17.38 -0.93
C ARG A 166 -1.28 17.26 -1.48
N GLN A 167 -2.29 17.26 -0.63
CA GLN A 167 -3.69 17.13 -1.02
C GLN A 167 -4.27 18.38 -1.71
N ASN A 168 -3.45 19.44 -1.91
CA ASN A 168 -3.81 20.61 -2.71
C ASN A 168 -3.27 20.57 -4.14
N TYR A 169 -2.67 19.44 -4.59
CA TYR A 169 -2.09 19.33 -5.92
C TYR A 169 -2.67 18.13 -6.65
N LEU A 170 -3.02 18.32 -7.92
CA LEU A 170 -3.35 17.26 -8.89
C LEU A 170 -2.26 17.20 -9.95
N LEU A 171 -1.81 16.00 -10.22
CA LEU A 171 -0.80 15.68 -11.20
C LEU A 171 -1.45 15.11 -12.46
N PHE A 172 -1.11 15.68 -13.62
CA PHE A 172 -1.57 15.23 -14.92
C PHE A 172 -0.39 14.86 -15.80
N ARG A 173 -0.54 13.82 -16.59
CA ARG A 173 0.48 13.32 -17.49
C ARG A 173 0.11 13.64 -18.94
N ASN A 174 1.05 14.20 -19.68
CA ASN A 174 0.88 14.61 -21.07
C ASN A 174 -0.37 15.50 -21.24
N SER A 175 -1.17 15.27 -22.26
CA SER A 175 -2.43 15.99 -22.50
C SER A 175 -3.65 15.38 -21.78
N SER A 176 -3.44 14.47 -20.82
CA SER A 176 -4.55 13.86 -20.09
C SER A 176 -5.37 14.90 -19.32
N THR A 177 -6.69 14.74 -19.33
CA THR A 177 -7.64 15.48 -18.49
C THR A 177 -7.97 14.72 -17.21
N VAL A 178 -7.48 13.47 -17.08
CA VAL A 178 -7.66 12.60 -15.92
C VAL A 178 -6.42 12.72 -15.05
N PRO A 179 -6.54 13.07 -13.76
CA PRO A 179 -5.39 13.15 -12.87
C PRO A 179 -4.83 11.76 -12.53
N GLU A 180 -3.55 11.71 -12.27
CA GLU A 180 -2.88 10.52 -11.76
C GLU A 180 -3.15 10.38 -10.26
N THR A 181 -3.57 9.21 -9.83
CA THR A 181 -3.75 8.87 -8.40
C THR A 181 -2.47 8.36 -7.75
N VAL A 182 -1.46 8.07 -8.58
CA VAL A 182 -0.13 7.61 -8.16
C VAL A 182 0.93 8.69 -8.42
N ASN A 183 2.03 8.60 -7.70
CA ASN A 183 3.16 9.53 -7.85
C ASN A 183 4.32 8.96 -8.70
N SER A 184 4.10 7.82 -9.36
CA SER A 184 5.08 7.23 -10.30
C SER A 184 4.77 7.65 -11.73
N ILE A 185 5.74 8.30 -12.39
CA ILE A 185 5.60 8.91 -13.71
C ILE A 185 6.61 8.29 -14.66
N LYS A 186 6.18 8.00 -15.87
CA LYS A 186 7.09 7.46 -16.88
C LYS A 186 8.11 8.52 -17.29
N LYS A 187 9.40 8.13 -17.34
CA LYS A 187 10.47 8.98 -17.89
C LYS A 187 10.15 9.44 -19.30
N GLY A 188 10.27 10.73 -19.55
CA GLY A 188 9.99 11.39 -20.82
C GLY A 188 8.56 11.93 -20.96
N ASP A 189 7.67 11.63 -20.01
CA ASP A 189 6.33 12.24 -20.01
C ASP A 189 6.39 13.70 -19.57
N THR A 190 5.53 14.51 -20.14
CA THR A 190 5.30 15.89 -19.67
C THR A 190 4.35 15.86 -18.49
N ILE A 191 4.76 16.46 -17.38
CA ILE A 191 3.97 16.57 -16.17
C ILE A 191 3.42 17.96 -16.04
N ARG A 192 2.13 18.07 -15.77
CA ARG A 192 1.44 19.31 -15.42
C ARG A 192 0.80 19.16 -14.04
N ILE A 193 1.05 20.13 -13.17
CA ILE A 193 0.49 20.15 -11.82
C ILE A 193 -0.49 21.30 -11.68
N ILE A 194 -1.64 21.03 -11.11
CA ILE A 194 -2.70 22.02 -10.83
C ILE A 194 -2.91 22.09 -9.33
N SER A 195 -3.10 23.31 -8.83
CA SER A 195 -3.49 23.59 -7.45
C SER A 195 -4.50 24.75 -7.45
N GLU A 196 -5.78 24.43 -7.34
CA GLU A 196 -6.85 25.44 -7.39
C GLU A 196 -6.78 26.40 -6.20
N ARG A 197 -6.50 25.88 -4.99
CA ARG A 197 -6.35 26.72 -3.78
C ARG A 197 -5.10 27.62 -3.81
N ASN A 198 -4.17 27.39 -4.75
CA ASN A 198 -2.97 28.16 -4.99
C ASN A 198 -2.90 28.69 -6.43
N SER A 199 -4.06 28.92 -7.07
CA SER A 199 -4.16 29.30 -8.49
C SER A 199 -3.37 30.55 -8.88
N ASN A 200 -3.19 31.48 -7.94
CA ASN A 200 -2.41 32.71 -8.12
C ASN A 200 -0.90 32.54 -7.87
N SER A 201 -0.44 31.34 -7.53
CA SER A 201 0.96 31.07 -7.21
C SER A 201 1.66 30.34 -8.35
N VAL A 202 2.89 30.73 -8.64
CA VAL A 202 3.76 30.00 -9.57
C VAL A 202 4.36 28.81 -8.83
N LEU A 203 4.20 27.62 -9.39
CA LEU A 203 4.80 26.41 -8.81
C LEU A 203 6.31 26.40 -9.01
N ARG A 204 7.01 26.00 -7.97
CA ARG A 204 8.45 25.81 -7.97
C ARG A 204 8.75 24.33 -7.98
N PHE A 205 9.58 23.91 -8.94
CA PHE A 205 9.99 22.53 -9.10
C PHE A 205 11.40 22.32 -8.55
N TYR A 206 11.60 21.20 -7.90
CA TYR A 206 12.87 20.78 -7.34
C TYR A 206 13.15 19.33 -7.74
N LYS A 207 14.43 18.96 -7.83
CA LYS A 207 14.87 17.60 -8.11
C LYS A 207 15.83 17.13 -7.04
N TYR A 208 15.64 15.92 -6.53
CA TYR A 208 16.55 15.25 -5.62
C TYR A 208 17.77 14.74 -6.39
N LEU A 209 18.97 15.12 -5.95
CA LEU A 209 20.20 14.80 -6.66
C LEU A 209 20.86 13.48 -6.21
N PRO A 210 20.89 13.15 -4.89
CA PRO A 210 21.51 11.92 -4.46
C PRO A 210 20.83 10.68 -5.03
N GLU A 211 21.61 9.60 -5.16
CA GLU A 211 21.04 8.29 -5.51
C GLU A 211 20.21 7.77 -4.33
N ILE A 212 18.99 7.28 -4.62
CA ILE A 212 18.16 6.59 -3.64
C ILE A 212 18.76 5.20 -3.40
N LYS A 213 19.27 4.97 -2.20
CA LYS A 213 19.88 3.69 -1.81
C LYS A 213 18.82 2.64 -1.52
N LEU A 214 19.21 1.38 -1.63
CA LEU A 214 18.40 0.26 -1.15
C LEU A 214 18.31 0.30 0.39
N PRO A 215 17.19 -0.16 0.97
CA PRO A 215 17.06 -0.26 2.41
C PRO A 215 18.10 -1.23 2.98
N PRO A 216 18.60 -0.97 4.17
CA PRO A 216 19.49 -1.91 4.86
C PRO A 216 18.78 -3.23 5.14
N ALA A 217 19.55 -4.31 5.32
CA ALA A 217 19.00 -5.62 5.68
C ALA A 217 18.12 -5.55 6.95
N PRO A 218 17.11 -6.44 7.10
CA PRO A 218 16.17 -6.37 8.22
C PRO A 218 16.82 -6.60 9.59
N PHE A 219 18.01 -7.17 9.63
CA PHE A 219 18.82 -7.40 10.84
C PHE A 219 19.94 -6.37 11.04
N SER A 220 19.99 -5.30 10.24
CA SER A 220 20.93 -4.20 10.37
C SER A 220 20.53 -3.27 11.53
N SER A 221 21.51 -2.59 12.12
CA SER A 221 21.27 -1.49 13.07
C SER A 221 20.97 -0.14 12.37
N ASN A 222 21.18 -0.07 11.05
CA ASN A 222 20.97 1.16 10.28
C ASN A 222 19.52 1.30 9.85
N SER A 223 19.01 2.54 9.79
CA SER A 223 17.73 2.88 9.17
C SER A 223 17.90 3.19 7.68
N PRO A 224 16.84 3.12 6.85
CA PRO A 224 16.91 3.56 5.47
C PRO A 224 17.16 5.07 5.36
N ASP A 225 17.88 5.48 4.32
CA ASP A 225 18.03 6.89 3.98
C ASP A 225 16.72 7.42 3.41
N ILE A 226 16.12 8.39 4.10
CA ILE A 226 14.92 9.09 3.63
C ILE A 226 15.36 10.43 3.03
N PRO A 227 14.87 10.80 1.81
CA PRO A 227 15.19 12.09 1.20
C PRO A 227 14.92 13.26 2.13
N SER A 228 15.81 14.23 2.18
CA SER A 228 15.66 15.47 2.92
C SER A 228 15.54 16.65 1.96
N PHE A 229 14.70 17.65 2.27
CA PHE A 229 14.48 18.79 1.39
C PHE A 229 15.78 19.54 1.04
N LYS A 230 16.76 19.59 1.93
CA LYS A 230 18.10 20.18 1.69
C LYS A 230 18.87 19.56 0.52
N ASP A 231 18.54 18.31 0.15
CA ASP A 231 19.21 17.56 -0.91
C ASP A 231 18.56 17.79 -2.28
N PHE A 232 17.50 18.60 -2.33
CA PHE A 232 16.84 19.00 -3.57
C PHE A 232 17.42 20.28 -4.12
N VAL A 233 17.54 20.36 -5.43
CA VAL A 233 17.91 21.58 -6.16
C VAL A 233 16.73 22.13 -6.90
N LYS A 234 16.60 23.47 -6.87
CA LYS A 234 15.55 24.18 -7.60
C LYS A 234 15.82 24.10 -9.11
N LEU A 235 14.80 23.69 -9.84
CA LEU A 235 14.84 23.68 -11.31
C LEU A 235 14.44 25.06 -11.85
N LYS A 236 14.92 25.37 -13.06
CA LYS A 236 14.37 26.48 -13.82
C LYS A 236 12.96 26.09 -14.25
N SER A 237 11.95 26.81 -13.81
CA SER A 237 10.55 26.63 -14.22
C SER A 237 10.08 27.87 -14.95
N ASP A 238 9.26 27.67 -15.95
CA ASP A 238 8.43 28.69 -16.56
C ASP A 238 7.08 28.81 -15.83
N SER A 239 6.24 29.71 -16.25
CA SER A 239 4.90 29.90 -15.69
C SER A 239 3.88 28.83 -16.09
N SER A 240 4.28 27.81 -16.85
CA SER A 240 3.37 26.77 -17.38
C SER A 240 2.96 25.72 -16.34
N ASN A 241 3.58 25.72 -15.15
CA ASN A 241 3.40 24.68 -14.12
C ASN A 241 3.60 23.25 -14.66
N SER A 242 4.49 23.10 -15.64
CA SER A 242 4.80 21.84 -16.29
C SER A 242 6.30 21.62 -16.48
N LEU A 243 6.69 20.36 -16.59
CA LEU A 243 8.06 19.96 -16.91
C LEU A 243 8.09 18.60 -17.63
N ILE A 244 9.17 18.32 -18.34
CA ILE A 244 9.46 16.99 -18.88
C ILE A 244 10.18 16.18 -17.80
N ALA A 245 9.61 15.05 -17.42
CA ALA A 245 10.14 14.21 -16.35
C ALA A 245 11.34 13.37 -16.83
N GLU A 246 12.54 13.76 -16.43
CA GLU A 246 13.74 12.96 -16.54
C GLU A 246 13.85 11.98 -15.35
N GLU A 247 14.87 11.13 -15.33
CA GLU A 247 15.08 10.19 -14.22
C GLU A 247 15.33 10.92 -12.90
N GLY A 248 14.58 10.55 -11.83
CA GLY A 248 14.76 11.09 -10.49
C GLY A 248 13.48 11.25 -9.68
N LEU A 249 13.65 11.74 -8.46
CA LEU A 249 12.58 12.16 -7.56
C LEU A 249 12.42 13.68 -7.68
N TYR A 250 11.19 14.12 -7.83
CA TYR A 250 10.80 15.51 -8.00
C TYR A 250 9.88 15.97 -6.89
N PHE A 251 9.90 17.27 -6.64
CA PHE A 251 9.02 17.94 -5.71
C PHE A 251 8.54 19.27 -6.29
N ALA A 252 7.25 19.56 -6.13
CA ALA A 252 6.64 20.81 -6.57
C ALA A 252 5.87 21.45 -5.42
N THR A 253 6.05 22.76 -5.23
CA THR A 253 5.35 23.54 -4.20
C THR A 253 5.00 24.93 -4.68
N ALA A 254 3.88 25.47 -4.19
CA ALA A 254 3.47 26.86 -4.38
C ALA A 254 4.17 27.83 -3.39
N ALA A 255 4.55 27.33 -2.21
CA ALA A 255 5.16 28.13 -1.15
C ALA A 255 6.69 28.03 -1.19
N GLU A 256 7.38 29.19 -1.24
CA GLU A 256 8.84 29.20 -1.23
C GLU A 256 9.40 28.78 0.12
N GLY A 257 10.41 27.89 0.09
CA GLY A 257 11.03 27.36 1.31
C GLY A 257 10.17 26.37 2.10
N SER A 258 8.99 25.98 1.58
CA SER A 258 8.15 24.96 2.17
C SER A 258 8.64 23.57 1.78
N ASP A 259 8.66 22.66 2.74
CA ASP A 259 8.83 21.22 2.54
C ASP A 259 7.48 20.50 2.31
N ASP A 260 6.36 21.24 2.30
CA ASP A 260 5.05 20.75 1.90
C ASP A 260 4.78 21.01 0.43
N GLY A 261 4.27 19.99 -0.27
CA GLY A 261 4.00 20.06 -1.70
C GLY A 261 3.63 18.70 -2.30
N CYS A 262 3.83 18.56 -3.59
CA CYS A 262 3.56 17.35 -4.36
C CYS A 262 4.88 16.71 -4.80
N ALA A 263 5.16 15.49 -4.39
CA ALA A 263 6.30 14.72 -4.87
C ALA A 263 5.87 13.65 -5.87
N PHE A 264 6.72 13.41 -6.87
CA PHE A 264 6.59 12.32 -7.83
C PHE A 264 7.98 11.82 -8.24
N PHE A 265 8.06 10.55 -8.62
CA PHE A 265 9.31 9.95 -9.09
C PHE A 265 9.13 9.30 -10.45
N THR A 266 10.23 9.22 -11.20
CA THR A 266 10.19 8.67 -12.54
C THR A 266 10.49 7.18 -12.55
N VAL A 267 9.80 6.47 -13.43
CA VAL A 267 9.94 5.04 -13.64
C VAL A 267 10.17 4.71 -15.11
N SER A 268 10.71 3.53 -15.37
CA SER A 268 10.83 3.01 -16.72
C SER A 268 9.45 2.67 -17.31
N GLY A 269 9.35 2.68 -18.63
CA GLY A 269 8.10 2.29 -19.31
C GLY A 269 7.72 0.84 -19.01
N GLY A 270 6.45 0.62 -18.70
CA GLY A 270 5.88 -0.66 -18.31
C GLY A 270 5.63 -0.83 -16.81
N TYR A 271 6.17 0.07 -15.97
CA TYR A 271 5.90 0.07 -14.54
C TYR A 271 4.38 0.02 -14.22
N PRO A 272 3.95 -0.80 -13.23
CA PRO A 272 4.73 -1.54 -12.23
C PRO A 272 5.38 -2.84 -12.73
N THR A 273 5.09 -3.30 -13.97
CA THR A 273 5.67 -4.53 -14.53
C THR A 273 7.15 -4.35 -14.89
N VAL A 274 7.90 -5.45 -14.79
CA VAL A 274 9.32 -5.51 -15.06
C VAL A 274 9.54 -6.19 -16.40
N ARG A 275 9.90 -5.42 -17.42
CA ARG A 275 10.03 -5.94 -18.81
C ARG A 275 11.41 -5.77 -19.42
N LYS A 276 12.20 -4.83 -18.91
CA LYS A 276 13.51 -4.50 -19.45
C LYS A 276 14.62 -5.13 -18.62
N ILE A 277 15.70 -5.49 -19.29
CA ILE A 277 16.82 -6.19 -18.67
C ILE A 277 17.49 -5.36 -17.57
N ASP A 278 17.57 -4.05 -17.74
CA ASP A 278 18.09 -3.11 -16.75
C ASP A 278 17.26 -3.08 -15.46
N GLN A 279 15.97 -3.42 -15.52
CA GLN A 279 15.09 -3.53 -14.36
C GLN A 279 15.24 -4.85 -13.62
N LEU A 280 15.76 -5.90 -14.27
CA LEU A 280 15.85 -7.25 -13.71
C LEU A 280 17.05 -7.41 -12.76
N HIS A 281 18.12 -6.65 -12.94
CA HIS A 281 19.39 -6.88 -12.21
C HIS A 281 19.34 -6.41 -10.76
N TYR A 282 18.83 -5.21 -10.51
CA TYR A 282 18.88 -4.61 -9.19
C TYR A 282 18.12 -5.38 -8.10
N PRO A 283 16.92 -5.92 -8.32
CA PRO A 283 16.19 -6.65 -7.28
C PRO A 283 16.92 -7.90 -6.77
N VAL A 284 17.75 -8.58 -7.60
CA VAL A 284 18.52 -9.77 -7.16
C VAL A 284 19.54 -9.45 -6.08
N ARG A 285 19.84 -8.17 -5.83
CA ARG A 285 20.69 -7.74 -4.73
C ARG A 285 20.24 -8.28 -3.37
N TYR A 286 18.97 -8.51 -3.18
CA TYR A 286 18.44 -9.09 -1.94
C TYR A 286 18.73 -10.60 -1.80
N LEU A 287 19.07 -11.28 -2.89
CA LEU A 287 19.39 -12.71 -2.93
C LEU A 287 20.90 -12.99 -3.04
N THR A 288 21.71 -11.94 -3.20
CA THR A 288 23.16 -12.05 -3.47
C THR A 288 23.99 -11.43 -2.36
N THR A 289 25.21 -11.92 -2.19
CA THR A 289 26.25 -11.18 -1.48
C THR A 289 26.68 -9.95 -2.28
N LYS A 290 27.40 -9.03 -1.63
CA LYS A 290 27.93 -7.87 -2.35
C LYS A 290 28.86 -8.27 -3.50
N ALA A 291 29.76 -9.23 -3.25
CA ALA A 291 30.73 -9.68 -4.26
C ALA A 291 30.04 -10.33 -5.48
N GLU A 292 29.02 -11.16 -5.25
CA GLU A 292 28.21 -11.76 -6.33
C GLU A 292 27.46 -10.70 -7.13
N PHE A 293 26.85 -9.74 -6.45
CA PHE A 293 26.14 -8.66 -7.11
C PHE A 293 27.09 -7.79 -7.94
N ASP A 294 28.25 -7.43 -7.38
CA ASP A 294 29.28 -6.66 -8.09
C ASP A 294 29.79 -7.40 -9.34
N ASP A 295 29.86 -8.75 -9.30
CA ASP A 295 30.19 -9.56 -10.48
C ASP A 295 29.05 -9.56 -11.54
N ILE A 296 27.80 -9.67 -11.11
CA ILE A 296 26.62 -9.55 -12.00
C ILE A 296 26.57 -8.15 -12.62
N ALA A 297 26.92 -7.13 -11.87
CA ALA A 297 26.85 -5.72 -12.30
C ALA A 297 28.01 -5.31 -13.23
N LYS A 298 29.11 -6.08 -13.31
CA LYS A 298 30.22 -5.79 -14.23
C LYS A 298 29.74 -5.63 -15.67
N ASN A 299 30.41 -4.76 -16.43
CA ASN A 299 30.12 -4.55 -17.85
C ASN A 299 28.67 -4.15 -18.17
N LYS A 300 28.05 -3.32 -17.30
CA LYS A 300 26.69 -2.81 -17.46
C LYS A 300 25.62 -3.90 -17.48
N PHE A 301 25.71 -4.84 -16.56
CA PHE A 301 24.70 -5.88 -16.33
C PHE A 301 24.43 -6.79 -17.54
N PRO A 302 25.39 -7.62 -17.96
CA PRO A 302 25.17 -8.54 -19.07
C PRO A 302 24.11 -9.58 -18.70
N LYS A 303 23.19 -9.84 -19.63
CA LYS A 303 22.08 -10.80 -19.44
C LYS A 303 22.58 -12.19 -19.05
N GLU A 304 23.69 -12.61 -19.61
CA GLU A 304 24.32 -13.91 -19.39
C GLU A 304 24.67 -14.16 -17.92
N LYS A 305 25.13 -13.14 -17.21
CA LYS A 305 25.44 -13.23 -15.77
C LYS A 305 24.19 -13.43 -14.91
N LEU A 306 23.10 -12.73 -15.25
CA LEU A 306 21.84 -12.89 -14.58
C LEU A 306 21.19 -14.26 -14.87
N ASP A 307 21.24 -14.70 -16.14
CA ASP A 307 20.76 -16.04 -16.54
C ASP A 307 21.57 -17.14 -15.81
N GLN A 308 22.88 -16.99 -15.71
CA GLN A 308 23.75 -17.91 -15.00
C GLN A 308 23.37 -18.00 -13.51
N PHE A 309 23.20 -16.87 -12.83
CA PHE A 309 22.75 -16.81 -11.43
C PHE A 309 21.47 -17.62 -11.22
N TRP A 310 20.46 -17.43 -12.07
CA TRP A 310 19.18 -18.11 -11.94
C TRP A 310 19.27 -19.62 -12.24
N ILE A 311 20.08 -20.00 -13.24
CA ILE A 311 20.29 -21.42 -13.61
C ILE A 311 21.02 -22.14 -12.48
N GLU A 312 22.07 -21.53 -11.90
CA GLU A 312 22.81 -22.07 -10.75
C GLU A 312 21.91 -22.23 -9.52
N SER A 313 21.05 -21.23 -9.25
CA SER A 313 20.10 -21.28 -8.14
C SER A 313 19.04 -22.38 -8.32
N ALA A 314 18.57 -22.60 -9.53
CA ALA A 314 17.49 -23.57 -9.80
C ALA A 314 17.97 -24.99 -10.17
N GLY A 315 19.22 -25.13 -10.58
CA GLY A 315 19.84 -26.37 -11.04
C GLY A 315 19.48 -26.76 -12.48
N THR A 316 18.36 -26.31 -13.04
CA THR A 316 17.94 -26.56 -14.42
C THR A 316 17.29 -25.33 -15.05
N LYS A 317 17.32 -25.23 -16.39
CA LYS A 317 16.70 -24.11 -17.12
C LYS A 317 15.19 -24.00 -16.91
N ASP A 318 14.48 -25.12 -16.81
CA ASP A 318 13.02 -25.09 -16.65
C ASP A 318 12.62 -24.65 -15.25
N ARG A 319 13.34 -25.12 -14.22
CA ARG A 319 13.16 -24.64 -12.85
C ARG A 319 13.55 -23.17 -12.72
N ALA A 320 14.61 -22.72 -13.43
CA ALA A 320 15.00 -21.32 -13.46
C ALA A 320 13.89 -20.41 -14.01
N ARG A 321 13.17 -20.83 -15.06
CA ARG A 321 12.03 -20.07 -15.60
C ARG A 321 10.93 -19.87 -14.54
N VAL A 322 10.58 -20.91 -13.80
CA VAL A 322 9.59 -20.82 -12.71
C VAL A 322 10.07 -19.88 -11.62
N LEU A 323 11.35 -20.03 -11.22
CA LEU A 323 11.95 -19.22 -10.17
C LEU A 323 11.99 -17.72 -10.54
N ILE A 324 12.42 -17.43 -11.79
CA ILE A 324 12.42 -16.08 -12.37
C ILE A 324 11.01 -15.49 -12.36
N SER A 325 10.02 -16.23 -12.89
CA SER A 325 8.64 -15.78 -12.94
C SER A 325 8.12 -15.44 -11.54
N SER A 326 8.32 -16.31 -10.56
CA SER A 326 7.88 -16.08 -9.18
C SER A 326 8.58 -14.89 -8.53
N PHE A 327 9.89 -14.71 -8.75
CA PHE A 327 10.62 -13.60 -8.16
C PHE A 327 10.18 -12.25 -8.73
N TYR A 328 10.12 -12.14 -10.06
CA TYR A 328 9.74 -10.87 -10.68
C TYR A 328 8.25 -10.56 -10.55
N HIS A 329 7.40 -11.57 -10.39
CA HIS A 329 6.01 -11.34 -9.96
C HIS A 329 5.97 -10.63 -8.61
N ARG A 330 6.76 -11.06 -7.61
CA ARG A 330 6.87 -10.36 -6.32
C ARG A 330 7.46 -8.94 -6.46
N VAL A 331 8.37 -8.72 -7.40
CA VAL A 331 8.86 -7.36 -7.70
C VAL A 331 7.73 -6.47 -8.22
N GLU A 332 6.89 -6.99 -9.12
CA GLU A 332 5.75 -6.28 -9.70
C GLU A 332 4.66 -6.00 -8.65
N GLU A 333 4.38 -6.97 -7.78
CA GLU A 333 3.49 -6.77 -6.62
C GLU A 333 4.05 -5.70 -5.68
N ALA A 334 5.33 -5.76 -5.34
CA ALA A 334 5.96 -4.75 -4.51
C ALA A 334 5.86 -3.35 -5.13
N ASN A 335 6.07 -3.23 -6.44
CA ASN A 335 5.91 -1.98 -7.18
C ASN A 335 4.46 -1.48 -7.14
N THR A 336 3.50 -2.37 -7.21
CA THR A 336 2.09 -2.02 -7.17
C THR A 336 1.66 -1.52 -5.78
N PHE A 337 2.09 -2.21 -4.70
CA PHE A 337 1.52 -2.00 -3.37
C PHE A 337 2.38 -1.15 -2.44
N PHE A 338 3.69 -1.13 -2.65
CA PHE A 338 4.63 -0.54 -1.70
C PHE A 338 5.41 0.64 -2.26
N SER A 339 5.07 1.15 -3.44
CA SER A 339 5.67 2.37 -3.99
C SER A 339 5.50 3.54 -3.03
N SER A 340 6.57 4.31 -2.87
CA SER A 340 6.67 5.40 -1.92
C SER A 340 7.20 6.66 -2.63
N TYR A 341 8.35 7.17 -2.26
CA TYR A 341 9.13 8.15 -3.02
C TYR A 341 10.07 7.49 -4.04
N THR A 342 10.02 6.18 -4.11
CA THR A 342 10.78 5.31 -5.03
C THR A 342 9.95 4.08 -5.39
N GLU A 343 10.47 3.25 -6.28
CA GLU A 343 9.87 1.98 -6.67
C GLU A 343 9.61 1.08 -5.46
N GLY A 344 8.49 0.35 -5.47
CA GLY A 344 8.03 -0.41 -4.31
C GLY A 344 9.04 -1.49 -3.85
N TRP A 345 9.71 -2.18 -4.76
CA TRP A 345 10.74 -3.16 -4.44
C TRP A 345 11.96 -2.57 -3.68
N ARG A 346 12.16 -1.24 -3.76
CA ARG A 346 13.22 -0.49 -3.05
C ARG A 346 12.81 -0.03 -1.65
N THR A 347 11.63 -0.36 -1.18
CA THR A 347 11.14 -0.02 0.17
C THR A 347 11.36 -1.15 1.15
N ASP A 348 11.26 -0.88 2.44
CA ASP A 348 11.35 -1.92 3.47
C ASP A 348 10.28 -3.00 3.30
N ARG A 349 9.02 -2.60 3.00
CA ARG A 349 7.96 -3.57 2.74
C ARG A 349 8.23 -4.40 1.49
N GLY A 350 8.70 -3.74 0.42
CA GLY A 350 9.09 -4.45 -0.81
C GLY A 350 10.23 -5.43 -0.58
N MET A 351 11.26 -5.05 0.15
CA MET A 351 12.37 -5.94 0.50
C MET A 351 11.89 -7.21 1.21
N ILE A 352 11.03 -7.07 2.22
CA ILE A 352 10.46 -8.23 2.94
C ILE A 352 9.59 -9.05 2.02
N HIS A 353 8.72 -8.43 1.21
CA HIS A 353 7.84 -9.12 0.28
C HIS A 353 8.61 -9.93 -0.78
N LEU A 354 9.69 -9.39 -1.34
CA LEU A 354 10.50 -10.10 -2.33
C LEU A 354 11.07 -11.41 -1.76
N VAL A 355 11.58 -11.36 -0.54
CA VAL A 355 12.28 -12.49 0.08
C VAL A 355 11.30 -13.47 0.73
N PHE A 356 10.34 -13.00 1.48
CA PHE A 356 9.42 -13.83 2.27
C PHE A 356 8.09 -14.14 1.54
N GLY A 357 7.68 -13.32 0.57
CA GLY A 357 6.38 -13.39 -0.09
C GLY A 357 5.29 -12.66 0.69
N SER A 358 4.03 -12.96 0.38
CA SER A 358 2.88 -12.43 1.10
C SER A 358 2.82 -12.98 2.51
N PRO A 359 2.54 -12.14 3.53
CA PRO A 359 2.35 -12.65 4.90
C PRO A 359 1.02 -13.41 5.03
N THR A 360 0.94 -14.30 6.00
CA THR A 360 -0.31 -15.03 6.32
C THR A 360 -1.39 -14.05 6.83
N LYS A 361 -0.96 -13.00 7.55
CA LYS A 361 -1.88 -11.99 8.10
C LYS A 361 -1.19 -10.64 8.19
N ILE A 362 -1.94 -9.56 7.97
CA ILE A 362 -1.49 -8.19 8.20
C ILE A 362 -2.41 -7.54 9.23
N ASN A 363 -1.85 -7.13 10.36
CA ASN A 363 -2.54 -6.31 11.34
C ASN A 363 -2.18 -4.84 11.09
N ARG A 364 -3.17 -4.01 10.76
CA ARG A 364 -2.99 -2.59 10.46
C ARG A 364 -3.54 -1.72 11.57
N THR A 365 -2.80 -0.66 11.88
CA THR A 365 -3.27 0.47 12.67
C THR A 365 -3.17 1.75 11.85
N LYS A 366 -3.59 2.88 12.40
CA LYS A 366 -3.42 4.18 11.75
C LYS A 366 -1.96 4.50 11.40
N ASN A 367 -1.01 4.03 12.23
CA ASN A 367 0.40 4.41 12.16
C ASN A 367 1.37 3.23 12.01
N SER A 368 0.89 2.01 11.81
CA SER A 368 1.76 0.84 11.70
C SER A 368 1.10 -0.32 10.96
N GLU A 369 1.93 -1.21 10.43
CA GLU A 369 1.55 -2.52 9.93
C GLU A 369 2.41 -3.58 10.62
N THR A 370 1.80 -4.71 11.02
CA THR A 370 2.53 -5.90 11.47
C THR A 370 2.21 -7.05 10.53
N TRP A 371 3.23 -7.54 9.86
CA TRP A 371 3.14 -8.68 8.94
C TRP A 371 3.50 -9.95 9.65
N ILE A 372 2.62 -10.95 9.63
CA ILE A 372 2.74 -12.21 10.34
C ILE A 372 2.91 -13.34 9.32
N TYR A 373 3.96 -14.11 9.48
CA TYR A 373 4.27 -15.31 8.69
C TYR A 373 4.17 -16.54 9.57
N GLY A 374 3.33 -17.50 9.19
CA GLY A 374 2.98 -18.67 10.00
C GLY A 374 1.71 -18.44 10.82
N GLU A 375 1.37 -19.38 11.69
CA GLU A 375 0.21 -19.29 12.58
C GLU A 375 0.47 -18.25 13.68
N GLU A 376 -0.46 -17.31 13.86
CA GLU A 376 -0.29 -16.13 14.74
C GLU A 376 0.01 -16.51 16.21
N GLU A 377 -0.59 -17.57 16.70
CA GLU A 377 -0.41 -18.03 18.08
C GLU A 377 0.78 -18.99 18.28
N SER A 378 1.50 -19.29 17.20
CA SER A 378 2.67 -20.18 17.25
C SER A 378 3.91 -19.42 17.69
N ASN A 379 4.68 -20.00 18.63
CA ASN A 379 6.01 -19.48 18.99
C ASN A 379 7.02 -19.48 17.83
N ALA A 380 6.68 -20.13 16.71
CA ALA A 380 7.48 -20.16 15.49
C ALA A 380 7.06 -19.10 14.46
N SER A 381 6.04 -18.30 14.74
CA SER A 381 5.61 -17.22 13.83
C SER A 381 6.64 -16.10 13.77
N LEU A 382 6.83 -15.54 12.57
CA LEU A 382 7.75 -14.44 12.32
C LEU A 382 6.94 -13.16 12.11
N HIS A 383 7.24 -12.12 12.88
CA HIS A 383 6.52 -10.86 12.84
C HIS A 383 7.45 -9.73 12.40
N PHE A 384 7.12 -9.06 11.29
CA PHE A 384 7.77 -7.83 10.85
C PHE A 384 6.87 -6.65 11.18
N HIS A 385 7.37 -5.74 12.00
CA HIS A 385 6.65 -4.53 12.38
C HIS A 385 7.16 -3.32 11.59
N PHE A 386 6.26 -2.65 10.87
CA PHE A 386 6.54 -1.46 10.07
C PHE A 386 5.85 -0.25 10.70
N GLN A 387 6.63 0.77 10.97
CA GLN A 387 6.15 2.07 11.46
C GLN A 387 5.90 3.01 10.28
N LYS A 388 4.71 3.61 10.20
CA LYS A 388 4.43 4.65 9.23
C LYS A 388 5.17 5.93 9.61
N ILE A 389 5.90 6.49 8.66
CA ILE A 389 6.62 7.75 8.81
C ILE A 389 5.86 8.83 8.05
N GLU A 390 5.52 9.92 8.73
CA GLU A 390 4.99 11.10 8.05
C GLU A 390 6.09 11.70 7.15
N SER A 391 5.76 11.91 5.89
CA SER A 391 6.72 12.37 4.89
C SER A 391 6.03 13.31 3.91
N PRO A 392 6.65 14.42 3.51
CA PRO A 392 6.13 15.28 2.45
C PRO A 392 6.17 14.61 1.08
N TRP A 393 6.94 13.53 0.93
CA TRP A 393 7.14 12.84 -0.34
C TRP A 393 6.04 11.85 -0.68
N THR A 394 5.40 11.25 0.34
CA THR A 394 4.43 10.17 0.15
C THR A 394 3.65 9.88 1.43
N ASP A 395 2.40 9.42 1.29
CA ASP A 395 1.60 8.87 2.39
C ASP A 395 1.87 7.38 2.64
N ASN A 396 2.73 6.76 1.81
CA ASN A 396 2.98 5.31 1.81
C ASN A 396 4.40 4.95 2.29
N LEU A 397 4.98 5.76 3.18
CA LEU A 397 6.30 5.50 3.77
C LEU A 397 6.15 4.69 5.05
N PHE A 398 6.63 3.46 5.00
CA PHE A 398 6.68 2.54 6.13
C PHE A 398 8.10 2.04 6.31
N VAL A 399 8.62 2.16 7.53
CA VAL A 399 9.98 1.77 7.89
C VAL A 399 9.93 0.57 8.82
N LEU A 400 10.72 -0.45 8.53
CA LEU A 400 10.82 -1.67 9.32
C LEU A 400 11.52 -1.41 10.65
N ASN A 401 10.95 -1.89 11.74
CA ASN A 401 11.66 -2.04 13.00
C ASN A 401 12.62 -3.22 12.87
N ARG A 402 13.90 -2.90 12.68
CA ARG A 402 14.96 -3.88 12.45
C ARG A 402 15.35 -4.58 13.73
N ASP A 403 15.62 -5.90 13.64
CA ASP A 403 16.05 -6.71 14.76
C ASP A 403 17.12 -7.73 14.32
N PRO A 404 18.25 -7.86 15.02
CA PRO A 404 19.27 -8.88 14.75
C PRO A 404 18.70 -10.32 14.67
N LEU A 405 17.60 -10.61 15.36
CA LEU A 405 16.91 -11.90 15.34
C LEU A 405 16.38 -12.27 13.94
N PHE A 406 16.17 -11.31 13.07
CA PHE A 406 15.73 -11.59 11.69
C PHE A 406 16.82 -12.23 10.83
N LYS A 407 18.10 -12.22 11.27
CA LYS A 407 19.22 -12.69 10.46
C LYS A 407 19.06 -14.13 10.00
N SER A 408 18.81 -15.06 10.93
CA SER A 408 18.66 -16.47 10.61
C SER A 408 17.47 -16.75 9.70
N HIS A 409 16.35 -16.07 9.92
CA HIS A 409 15.15 -16.21 9.09
C HIS A 409 15.40 -15.69 7.66
N TRP A 410 16.08 -14.54 7.55
CA TRP A 410 16.49 -13.96 6.27
C TRP A 410 17.41 -14.89 5.48
N GLU A 411 18.49 -15.36 6.11
CA GLU A 411 19.48 -16.25 5.49
C GLU A 411 18.82 -17.56 5.03
N ASN A 412 17.93 -18.13 5.81
CA ASN A 412 17.18 -19.34 5.45
C ASN A 412 16.28 -19.11 4.23
N ARG A 413 15.58 -17.97 4.15
CA ARG A 413 14.73 -17.65 2.99
C ARG A 413 15.56 -17.37 1.74
N VAL A 414 16.65 -16.61 1.85
CA VAL A 414 17.59 -16.40 0.74
C VAL A 414 18.20 -17.73 0.27
N SER A 415 18.60 -18.60 1.19
CA SER A 415 19.06 -19.94 0.85
C SER A 415 18.01 -20.78 0.13
N SER A 416 16.74 -20.67 0.53
CA SER A 416 15.64 -21.37 -0.17
C SER A 416 15.52 -20.88 -1.62
N TRP A 417 15.57 -19.58 -1.89
CA TRP A 417 15.60 -19.02 -3.24
C TRP A 417 16.79 -19.55 -4.04
N ARG A 418 17.97 -19.57 -3.46
CA ARG A 418 19.22 -20.01 -4.10
C ARG A 418 19.30 -21.53 -4.33
N ASN A 419 18.43 -22.30 -3.72
CA ASN A 419 18.29 -23.74 -3.93
C ASN A 419 17.01 -24.09 -4.74
N GLY A 420 16.43 -23.13 -5.44
CA GLY A 420 15.26 -23.33 -6.29
C GLY A 420 14.00 -23.77 -5.54
N ARG A 421 13.93 -23.50 -4.24
CA ARG A 421 12.80 -23.85 -3.39
C ARG A 421 11.96 -22.59 -3.14
N VAL A 422 11.02 -22.33 -4.05
CA VAL A 422 10.03 -21.26 -3.81
C VAL A 422 8.87 -21.88 -3.07
N TYR A 423 8.66 -21.43 -1.85
CA TYR A 423 7.43 -21.74 -1.13
C TYR A 423 6.45 -20.59 -1.44
N ASN A 424 5.41 -20.89 -2.20
CA ASN A 424 4.19 -20.10 -2.17
C ASN A 424 3.53 -20.50 -0.84
N ASN A 425 3.50 -19.57 0.11
CA ASN A 425 2.76 -19.76 1.34
C ASN A 425 1.28 -19.69 1.03
#